data_f9c8b40c933d17ebb82ffccc91a2a0af
#
_entry.id   f9c8b40c933d17ebb82ffccc91a2a0af
#
_cell.length_a   1.000
_cell.length_b   1.000
_cell.length_c   1.000
_cell.angle_alpha   90.00
_cell.angle_beta   90.00
_cell.angle_gamma   90.00
#
_symmetry.space_group_name_H-M   'P 1'
#
loop_
_entity.id
_entity.type
_entity.pdbx_description
1 polymer ?
#
loop_
_entity_poly.entity_id
_entity_poly.type
_entity_poly.pdbx_seq_one_letter_code
_entity_poly.pdbx_strand_id
1 'polypeptide(L)'
;MKISNKAFKNLNNNPMKSDIEIAQSANIQPIVNIAKKLGVSEDDMELYGKYKAKLPLKLINEEKLKKARLILVTAITPTPAGEGKTTTSIGLAQAMNKIGKKTTVVLREPSLGPVFGIKGGAAGGGYSQVIPMEDINLHFTGDLSAVEKAHNLLAALIDNNLQLKEGNLGIDPRTVEWKRVMDMNERALRDIVIGLGGKTQGVPRETGFNITAASEVMATLCVAENLQDLKRRLGKIFIGYTYEGKPVFARDLKAEGAMAVLLKDAIKPNLVQTLEGTPAIIHGGPFANIAQGTNTMIATKMGLSLSEYVVTEAGFASELGAEKFFNIKSQFGELMPNAVVIVATIRALKYHGGAKLADLANENLGALEKGFENLDKHIENMQFYGFKPVVAINKFSSDTDAEIELLKKHCDNLGITVALNEAWATGGDGAIELAEKVVNAVSDCPTCFRPLYDLNWTFEEKIEAIATKMYGAKNVEYTIEAKNQLKRITELGFGNLAVCIAKTQKSLSDDPHKKGRPRDFTVKIREVELSSGAGFIVPIAGTIM
;
A
#
# COMPACT_ATOMS: atom_id res chain seq x y z
N MET A 1 28.37 -4.02 -2.04
CA MET A 1 28.63 -3.28 -3.29
C MET A 1 28.61 -1.80 -2.93
N LYS A 2 29.77 -1.14 -2.90
CA LYS A 2 29.91 0.27 -2.47
C LYS A 2 29.34 1.17 -3.58
N ILE A 3 28.21 1.82 -3.33
CA ILE A 3 27.70 2.89 -4.18
C ILE A 3 28.44 4.17 -3.79
N SER A 4 29.16 4.77 -4.76
CA SER A 4 30.08 5.87 -4.54
C SER A 4 29.35 7.17 -4.14
N ASN A 5 29.68 7.68 -2.97
CA ASN A 5 29.37 9.03 -2.47
C ASN A 5 30.16 10.12 -3.23
N LYS A 6 30.01 10.25 -4.53
CA LYS A 6 30.82 11.21 -5.34
C LYS A 6 30.02 12.30 -6.05
N ALA A 7 28.83 12.70 -5.59
CA ALA A 7 28.04 13.75 -6.25
C ALA A 7 27.51 14.89 -5.35
N PHE A 8 27.95 15.00 -4.08
CA PHE A 8 27.50 16.09 -3.21
C PHE A 8 28.71 16.77 -2.54
N LYS A 9 29.44 17.54 -3.30
CA LYS A 9 30.37 18.54 -2.76
C LYS A 9 30.04 19.90 -3.37
N ASN A 10 29.54 20.74 -2.51
CA ASN A 10 29.58 22.20 -2.43
C ASN A 10 28.21 22.83 -2.23
N LEU A 11 27.89 23.03 -0.95
CA LEU A 11 27.21 24.23 -0.42
C LEU A 11 27.14 24.05 1.11
N ASN A 12 27.94 24.85 1.81
CA ASN A 12 28.15 24.86 3.26
C ASN A 12 28.83 23.62 3.87
N ASN A 13 29.96 23.83 4.51
CA ASN A 13 30.89 22.83 5.09
C ASN A 13 30.34 21.95 6.23
N ASN A 14 29.05 21.60 6.24
CA ASN A 14 28.52 20.53 7.08
C ASN A 14 27.98 19.42 6.16
N PRO A 15 28.50 18.18 6.24
CA PRO A 15 27.93 17.08 5.48
C PRO A 15 26.46 16.92 5.86
N MET A 16 25.58 16.86 4.85
CA MET A 16 24.15 16.65 5.05
C MET A 16 23.97 15.33 5.82
N LYS A 17 23.28 15.39 6.98
CA LYS A 17 23.02 14.20 7.81
C LYS A 17 22.23 13.17 7.01
N SER A 18 22.53 11.90 7.19
CA SER A 18 21.72 10.79 6.66
C SER A 18 20.38 10.71 7.39
N ASP A 19 19.40 10.03 6.80
CA ASP A 19 18.09 9.81 7.41
C ASP A 19 18.21 9.16 8.80
N ILE A 20 19.15 8.22 8.97
CA ILE A 20 19.47 7.57 10.26
C ILE A 20 20.00 8.59 11.28
N GLU A 21 20.97 9.42 10.90
CA GLU A 21 21.55 10.44 11.78
C GLU A 21 20.50 11.48 12.20
N ILE A 22 19.59 11.85 11.30
CA ILE A 22 18.47 12.74 11.62
C ILE A 22 17.55 12.07 12.65
N ALA A 23 17.13 10.83 12.39
CA ALA A 23 16.24 10.09 13.29
C ALA A 23 16.85 9.89 14.68
N GLN A 24 18.14 9.50 14.77
CA GLN A 24 18.84 9.26 16.02
C GLN A 24 19.14 10.55 16.80
N SER A 25 19.24 11.69 16.12
CA SER A 25 19.43 13.00 16.78
C SER A 25 18.11 13.62 17.25
N ALA A 26 16.98 13.00 16.98
CA ALA A 26 15.67 13.52 17.33
C ALA A 26 15.38 13.44 18.84
N ASN A 27 14.70 14.45 19.37
CA ASN A 27 14.18 14.42 20.74
C ASN A 27 12.85 13.69 20.79
N ILE A 28 12.92 12.35 20.86
CA ILE A 28 11.72 11.50 20.89
C ILE A 28 10.94 11.67 22.20
N GLN A 29 9.66 11.96 22.09
CA GLN A 29 8.76 12.11 23.25
C GLN A 29 8.23 10.75 23.71
N PRO A 30 7.98 10.56 25.04
CA PRO A 30 7.24 9.40 25.53
C PRO A 30 5.89 9.29 24.81
N ILE A 31 5.50 8.06 24.45
CA ILE A 31 4.29 7.81 23.65
C ILE A 31 3.01 8.30 24.36
N VAL A 32 2.99 8.30 25.68
CA VAL A 32 1.89 8.84 26.48
C VAL A 32 1.62 10.32 26.20
N ASN A 33 2.66 11.10 25.88
CA ASN A 33 2.50 12.52 25.51
C ASN A 33 1.90 12.68 24.12
N ILE A 34 2.20 11.78 23.21
CA ILE A 34 1.61 11.74 21.87
C ILE A 34 0.15 11.31 21.94
N ALA A 35 -0.16 10.28 22.74
CA ALA A 35 -1.53 9.81 22.97
C ALA A 35 -2.43 10.91 23.56
N LYS A 36 -1.92 11.74 24.48
CA LYS A 36 -2.65 12.89 25.04
C LYS A 36 -3.09 13.89 23.96
N LYS A 37 -2.31 14.09 22.89
CA LYS A 37 -2.70 14.96 21.76
C LYS A 37 -3.94 14.43 21.03
N LEU A 38 -4.15 13.12 21.08
CA LEU A 38 -5.32 12.42 20.54
C LEU A 38 -6.48 12.28 21.52
N GLY A 39 -6.30 12.73 22.77
CA GLY A 39 -7.27 12.53 23.84
C GLY A 39 -7.34 11.08 24.34
N VAL A 40 -6.29 10.29 24.15
CA VAL A 40 -6.18 8.91 24.63
C VAL A 40 -5.38 8.90 25.93
N SER A 41 -5.95 8.28 26.98
CA SER A 41 -5.28 8.10 28.27
C SER A 41 -4.31 6.92 28.23
N GLU A 42 -3.40 6.86 29.20
CA GLU A 42 -2.47 5.73 29.34
C GLU A 42 -3.19 4.41 29.57
N ASP A 43 -4.28 4.43 30.35
CA ASP A 43 -5.11 3.25 30.64
C ASP A 43 -5.91 2.74 29.41
N ASP A 44 -6.04 3.58 28.38
CA ASP A 44 -6.75 3.24 27.16
C ASP A 44 -5.86 2.70 26.04
N MET A 45 -4.58 2.48 26.29
CA MET A 45 -3.62 1.93 25.31
C MET A 45 -2.73 0.85 25.92
N GLU A 46 -2.10 0.04 25.06
CA GLU A 46 -1.16 -0.99 25.48
C GLU A 46 0.27 -0.53 25.13
N LEU A 47 1.08 -0.26 26.16
CA LEU A 47 2.45 0.21 25.97
C LEU A 47 3.37 -0.89 25.43
N TYR A 48 4.10 -0.57 24.38
CA TYR A 48 5.21 -1.36 23.82
C TYR A 48 6.53 -0.62 24.03
N GLY A 49 6.94 -0.54 25.29
CA GLY A 49 8.06 0.29 25.73
C GLY A 49 7.68 1.77 25.83
N LYS A 50 8.69 2.64 25.84
CA LYS A 50 8.50 4.08 26.11
C LYS A 50 7.93 4.88 24.93
N TYR A 51 8.14 4.40 23.70
CA TYR A 51 7.96 5.21 22.48
C TYR A 51 6.94 4.63 21.50
N LYS A 52 6.32 3.51 21.82
CA LYS A 52 5.32 2.81 20.99
C LYS A 52 4.15 2.35 21.85
N ALA A 53 2.96 2.30 21.28
CA ALA A 53 1.79 1.71 21.93
C ALA A 53 0.85 1.10 20.89
N LYS A 54 0.04 0.12 21.29
CA LYS A 54 -1.10 -0.36 20.52
C LYS A 54 -2.38 0.32 20.98
N LEU A 55 -3.23 0.63 20.00
CA LEU A 55 -4.52 1.28 20.20
C LEU A 55 -5.63 0.22 20.14
N PRO A 56 -6.31 -0.07 21.26
CA PRO A 56 -7.44 -0.99 21.29
C PRO A 56 -8.60 -0.51 20.42
N LEU A 57 -9.30 -1.45 19.76
CA LEU A 57 -10.37 -1.16 18.81
C LEU A 57 -11.55 -0.39 19.43
N LYS A 58 -11.74 -0.45 20.77
CA LYS A 58 -12.76 0.31 21.50
C LYS A 58 -12.65 1.84 21.33
N LEU A 59 -11.50 2.33 20.87
CA LEU A 59 -11.27 3.76 20.61
C LEU A 59 -11.89 4.23 19.29
N ILE A 60 -12.31 3.33 18.41
CA ILE A 60 -13.03 3.67 17.17
C ILE A 60 -14.41 4.20 17.53
N ASN A 61 -14.74 5.38 17.03
CA ASN A 61 -16.00 6.06 17.27
C ASN A 61 -16.63 6.51 15.95
N GLU A 62 -17.71 5.86 15.55
CA GLU A 62 -18.38 6.05 14.26
C GLU A 62 -18.92 7.50 14.06
N GLU A 63 -19.34 8.18 15.11
CA GLU A 63 -19.83 9.56 15.00
C GLU A 63 -18.71 10.56 14.75
N LYS A 64 -17.55 10.35 15.39
CA LYS A 64 -16.37 11.20 15.16
C LYS A 64 -15.79 10.93 13.78
N LEU A 65 -15.74 9.67 13.36
CA LEU A 65 -15.26 9.24 12.06
C LEU A 65 -15.98 9.97 10.93
N LYS A 66 -17.31 10.13 10.99
CA LYS A 66 -18.12 10.83 9.98
C LYS A 66 -17.82 12.32 9.89
N LYS A 67 -17.31 12.94 10.95
CA LYS A 67 -16.99 14.38 11.01
C LYS A 67 -15.56 14.68 10.58
N ALA A 68 -14.66 13.71 10.68
CA ALA A 68 -13.27 13.86 10.32
C ALA A 68 -13.06 13.90 8.80
N ARG A 69 -11.90 14.36 8.36
CA ARG A 69 -11.54 14.53 6.96
C ARG A 69 -10.37 13.62 6.59
N LEU A 70 -10.55 12.83 5.54
CA LEU A 70 -9.55 11.90 5.02
C LEU A 70 -8.87 12.50 3.80
N ILE A 71 -7.53 12.53 3.80
CA ILE A 71 -6.69 13.00 2.70
C ILE A 71 -5.89 11.82 2.18
N LEU A 72 -6.04 11.52 0.89
CA LEU A 72 -5.30 10.45 0.23
C LEU A 72 -4.12 11.01 -0.54
N VAL A 73 -2.92 10.51 -0.25
CA VAL A 73 -1.70 10.83 -1.00
C VAL A 73 -1.37 9.70 -1.95
N THR A 74 -1.26 10.02 -3.22
CA THR A 74 -0.82 9.13 -4.29
C THR A 74 0.31 9.79 -5.08
N ALA A 75 0.73 9.24 -6.22
CA ALA A 75 1.79 9.82 -7.04
C ALA A 75 1.58 9.55 -8.53
N ILE A 76 2.45 10.15 -9.34
CA ILE A 76 2.68 9.79 -10.74
C ILE A 76 3.45 8.46 -10.83
N THR A 77 3.59 7.90 -12.03
CA THR A 77 4.39 6.69 -12.28
C THR A 77 5.82 6.87 -11.77
N PRO A 78 6.33 5.98 -10.89
CA PRO A 78 7.60 6.22 -10.21
C PRO A 78 8.83 5.95 -11.08
N THR A 79 9.93 6.62 -10.72
CA THR A 79 11.28 6.22 -11.06
C THR A 79 11.72 5.03 -10.17
N PRO A 80 12.84 4.34 -10.48
CA PRO A 80 13.39 3.31 -9.60
C PRO A 80 13.71 3.79 -8.18
N ALA A 81 13.98 5.08 -7.99
CA ALA A 81 14.28 5.68 -6.69
C ALA A 81 13.04 6.00 -5.84
N GLY A 82 11.84 5.99 -6.45
CA GLY A 82 10.59 6.40 -5.81
C GLY A 82 10.36 7.91 -5.83
N GLU A 83 9.14 8.34 -5.46
CA GLU A 83 8.69 9.73 -5.61
C GLU A 83 8.46 10.47 -4.28
N GLY A 84 8.81 9.84 -3.15
CA GLY A 84 8.72 10.48 -1.84
C GLY A 84 7.31 10.65 -1.28
N LYS A 85 6.36 9.76 -1.63
CA LYS A 85 4.99 9.81 -1.09
C LYS A 85 4.94 9.80 0.43
N THR A 86 5.63 8.87 1.07
CA THR A 86 5.65 8.73 2.53
C THR A 86 6.21 9.98 3.18
N THR A 87 7.31 10.53 2.66
CA THR A 87 7.89 11.80 3.11
C THR A 87 6.90 12.94 2.96
N THR A 88 6.22 13.03 1.81
CA THR A 88 5.17 14.05 1.58
C THR A 88 3.99 13.87 2.53
N SER A 89 3.53 12.64 2.77
CA SER A 89 2.40 12.38 3.69
C SER A 89 2.73 12.78 5.11
N ILE A 90 3.94 12.47 5.58
CA ILE A 90 4.41 12.85 6.92
C ILE A 90 4.57 14.38 7.01
N GLY A 91 5.27 14.99 6.05
CA GLY A 91 5.47 16.44 6.01
C GLY A 91 4.16 17.23 5.92
N LEU A 92 3.20 16.76 5.12
CA LEU A 92 1.87 17.34 5.05
C LEU A 92 1.16 17.29 6.40
N ALA A 93 1.17 16.13 7.10
CA ALA A 93 0.57 16.00 8.42
C ALA A 93 1.25 16.89 9.47
N GLN A 94 2.59 17.02 9.43
CA GLN A 94 3.34 17.94 10.27
C GLN A 94 2.92 19.40 9.99
N ALA A 95 2.87 19.81 8.71
CA ALA A 95 2.47 21.15 8.29
C ALA A 95 1.03 21.45 8.69
N MET A 96 0.09 20.51 8.51
CA MET A 96 -1.30 20.71 8.93
C MET A 96 -1.41 20.95 10.44
N ASN A 97 -0.64 20.23 11.27
CA ASN A 97 -0.60 20.53 12.71
C ASN A 97 -0.01 21.93 12.99
N LYS A 98 1.00 22.37 12.26
CA LYS A 98 1.58 23.74 12.41
C LYS A 98 0.56 24.84 12.10
N ILE A 99 -0.33 24.64 11.12
CA ILE A 99 -1.42 25.59 10.80
C ILE A 99 -2.67 25.37 11.66
N GLY A 100 -2.55 24.63 12.79
CA GLY A 100 -3.62 24.46 13.77
C GLY A 100 -4.68 23.42 13.40
N LYS A 101 -4.44 22.53 12.43
CA LYS A 101 -5.35 21.44 12.06
C LYS A 101 -4.92 20.16 12.77
N LYS A 102 -5.74 19.63 13.68
CA LYS A 102 -5.45 18.39 14.39
C LYS A 102 -5.39 17.20 13.43
N THR A 103 -4.19 16.80 13.07
CA THR A 103 -3.93 15.81 12.02
C THR A 103 -3.13 14.64 12.55
N THR A 104 -3.51 13.43 12.12
CA THR A 104 -2.76 12.19 12.30
C THR A 104 -2.36 11.65 10.92
N VAL A 105 -1.13 11.19 10.78
CA VAL A 105 -0.71 10.43 9.59
C VAL A 105 -0.91 8.93 9.84
N VAL A 106 -1.49 8.23 8.84
CA VAL A 106 -1.74 6.78 8.93
C VAL A 106 -1.04 6.07 7.79
N LEU A 107 -0.08 5.21 8.13
CA LEU A 107 0.87 4.61 7.19
C LEU A 107 0.83 3.09 7.24
N ARG A 108 1.45 2.46 6.23
CA ARG A 108 1.71 1.02 6.24
C ARG A 108 2.92 0.68 7.09
N GLU A 109 2.89 -0.51 7.68
CA GLU A 109 4.05 -1.12 8.31
C GLU A 109 5.02 -1.63 7.22
N PRO A 110 6.34 -1.35 7.31
CA PRO A 110 7.32 -1.86 6.37
C PRO A 110 7.59 -3.35 6.59
N SER A 111 7.78 -4.10 5.49
CA SER A 111 8.24 -5.49 5.48
C SER A 111 9.77 -5.53 5.44
N LEU A 112 10.40 -6.51 6.12
CA LEU A 112 11.86 -6.66 6.20
C LEU A 112 12.53 -6.83 4.84
N GLY A 113 11.90 -7.57 3.93
CA GLY A 113 12.46 -7.78 2.59
C GLY A 113 12.76 -6.47 1.85
N PRO A 114 11.82 -5.52 1.71
CA PRO A 114 12.07 -4.19 1.16
C PRO A 114 13.07 -3.36 1.96
N VAL A 115 13.09 -3.45 3.30
CA VAL A 115 14.02 -2.71 4.16
C VAL A 115 15.47 -3.09 3.86
N PHE A 116 15.75 -4.38 3.73
CA PHE A 116 17.08 -4.90 3.35
C PHE A 116 17.29 -4.97 1.83
N GLY A 117 16.32 -4.55 1.03
CA GLY A 117 16.38 -4.50 -0.43
C GLY A 117 16.80 -3.14 -0.99
N ILE A 118 16.47 -2.95 -2.27
CA ILE A 118 16.84 -1.72 -3.01
C ILE A 118 16.13 -0.47 -2.47
N LYS A 119 14.91 -0.62 -1.93
CA LYS A 119 14.09 0.51 -1.48
C LYS A 119 14.50 1.08 -0.12
N GLY A 120 15.20 0.31 0.71
CA GLY A 120 15.47 0.68 2.10
C GLY A 120 14.20 0.75 2.96
N GLY A 121 14.25 1.46 4.10
CA GLY A 121 13.15 1.61 5.05
C GLY A 121 11.98 2.45 4.52
N ALA A 122 10.81 2.31 5.18
CA ALA A 122 9.57 3.00 4.83
C ALA A 122 9.13 4.03 5.88
N ALA A 123 10.06 4.53 6.70
CA ALA A 123 9.77 5.49 7.77
C ALA A 123 9.74 6.97 7.30
N GLY A 124 9.76 7.23 5.99
CA GLY A 124 9.93 8.57 5.41
C GLY A 124 11.40 8.90 5.18
N GLY A 125 11.76 10.18 5.04
CA GLY A 125 13.13 10.62 4.82
C GLY A 125 13.34 12.09 5.17
N GLY A 126 14.61 12.50 5.35
CA GLY A 126 14.97 13.84 5.78
C GLY A 126 14.31 14.21 7.10
N TYR A 127 13.75 15.40 7.16
CA TYR A 127 13.02 15.90 8.34
C TYR A 127 11.55 15.50 8.40
N SER A 128 11.09 14.66 7.46
CA SER A 128 9.75 14.08 7.46
C SER A 128 9.83 12.57 7.63
N GLN A 129 10.06 12.13 8.88
CA GLN A 129 10.16 10.74 9.27
C GLN A 129 9.26 10.40 10.45
N VAL A 130 8.85 9.12 10.54
CA VAL A 130 8.27 8.52 11.75
C VAL A 130 9.35 7.85 12.57
N ILE A 131 9.26 7.99 13.90
CA ILE A 131 10.24 7.49 14.87
C ILE A 131 9.55 6.71 15.99
N PRO A 132 10.24 5.70 16.60
CA PRO A 132 11.63 5.26 16.39
C PRO A 132 11.82 4.50 15.06
N MET A 133 12.70 5.00 14.19
CA MET A 133 12.85 4.53 12.82
C MET A 133 13.34 3.08 12.74
N GLU A 134 14.34 2.72 13.55
CA GLU A 134 14.91 1.38 13.55
C GLU A 134 13.88 0.33 13.98
N ASP A 135 13.11 0.61 15.03
CA ASP A 135 12.07 -0.29 15.51
C ASP A 135 11.01 -0.51 14.42
N ILE A 136 10.55 0.58 13.79
CA ILE A 136 9.52 0.54 12.74
C ILE A 136 9.99 -0.29 11.55
N ASN A 137 11.24 -0.12 11.13
CA ASN A 137 11.79 -0.80 9.97
C ASN A 137 12.18 -2.28 10.22
N LEU A 138 12.25 -2.71 11.47
CA LEU A 138 12.64 -4.08 11.84
C LEU A 138 11.43 -4.88 12.33
N HIS A 139 11.41 -5.27 13.60
CA HIS A 139 10.37 -6.13 14.16
C HIS A 139 9.18 -5.36 14.76
N PHE A 140 9.29 -4.08 14.87
CA PHE A 140 8.30 -3.10 15.36
C PHE A 140 7.56 -3.55 16.63
N THR A 141 6.34 -4.09 16.48
CA THR A 141 5.54 -4.68 17.56
C THR A 141 5.17 -6.13 17.28
N GLY A 142 5.74 -6.72 16.22
CA GLY A 142 5.57 -8.13 15.87
C GLY A 142 4.41 -8.46 14.96
N ASP A 143 3.75 -7.47 14.35
CA ASP A 143 2.55 -7.71 13.53
C ASP A 143 2.84 -8.55 12.27
N LEU A 144 3.91 -8.25 11.55
CA LEU A 144 4.34 -9.06 10.39
C LEU A 144 4.72 -10.49 10.80
N SER A 145 5.37 -10.67 11.95
CA SER A 145 5.66 -12.01 12.49
C SER A 145 4.39 -12.77 12.86
N ALA A 146 3.38 -12.10 13.42
CA ALA A 146 2.09 -12.72 13.72
C ALA A 146 1.35 -13.17 12.45
N VAL A 147 1.37 -12.32 11.40
CA VAL A 147 0.81 -12.65 10.08
C VAL A 147 1.52 -13.86 9.48
N GLU A 148 2.85 -13.89 9.51
CA GLU A 148 3.66 -15.02 9.04
C GLU A 148 3.28 -16.32 9.75
N LYS A 149 3.18 -16.29 11.09
CA LYS A 149 2.84 -17.47 11.89
C LYS A 149 1.41 -17.94 11.64
N ALA A 150 0.44 -17.03 11.54
CA ALA A 150 -0.94 -17.39 11.20
C ALA A 150 -1.05 -18.02 9.80
N HIS A 151 -0.33 -17.47 8.82
CA HIS A 151 -0.28 -18.01 7.47
C HIS A 151 0.34 -19.42 7.42
N ASN A 152 1.48 -19.58 8.06
CA ASN A 152 2.22 -20.85 8.06
C ASN A 152 1.54 -21.92 8.93
N LEU A 153 0.75 -21.52 9.94
CA LEU A 153 -0.10 -22.45 10.68
C LEU A 153 -1.11 -23.13 9.74
N LEU A 154 -1.78 -22.38 8.87
CA LEU A 154 -2.70 -22.97 7.90
C LEU A 154 -1.97 -23.94 6.96
N ALA A 155 -0.77 -23.59 6.48
CA ALA A 155 0.04 -24.50 5.67
C ALA A 155 0.39 -25.80 6.40
N ALA A 156 0.74 -25.71 7.69
CA ALA A 156 1.02 -26.89 8.51
C ALA A 156 -0.22 -27.76 8.75
N LEU A 157 -1.39 -27.15 8.94
CA LEU A 157 -2.67 -27.87 9.10
C LEU A 157 -3.07 -28.59 7.81
N ILE A 158 -2.82 -27.99 6.64
CA ILE A 158 -3.04 -28.64 5.34
C ILE A 158 -2.16 -29.89 5.23
N ASP A 159 -0.84 -29.76 5.49
CA ASP A 159 0.09 -30.90 5.39
C ASP A 159 -0.25 -32.01 6.40
N ASN A 160 -0.66 -31.63 7.60
CA ASN A 160 -1.13 -32.59 8.59
C ASN A 160 -2.38 -33.34 8.10
N ASN A 161 -3.36 -32.61 7.54
CA ASN A 161 -4.60 -33.21 7.03
C ASN A 161 -4.34 -34.19 5.87
N LEU A 162 -3.39 -33.87 4.97
CA LEU A 162 -3.00 -34.74 3.87
C LEU A 162 -2.43 -36.12 4.34
N GLN A 163 -1.85 -36.16 5.55
CA GLN A 163 -1.26 -37.36 6.12
C GLN A 163 -2.21 -38.22 6.98
N LEU A 164 -3.30 -37.62 7.48
CA LEU A 164 -4.23 -38.34 8.36
C LEU A 164 -4.83 -39.56 7.65
N LYS A 165 -4.85 -40.69 8.33
CA LYS A 165 -5.52 -41.88 7.84
C LYS A 165 -7.02 -41.83 8.03
N GLU A 166 -7.46 -41.26 9.13
CA GLU A 166 -8.87 -41.10 9.49
C GLU A 166 -9.17 -39.63 9.74
N GLY A 167 -10.37 -39.19 9.37
CA GLY A 167 -10.79 -37.81 9.55
C GLY A 167 -10.12 -36.78 8.63
N ASN A 168 -9.41 -37.22 7.57
CA ASN A 168 -8.93 -36.28 6.54
C ASN A 168 -10.08 -35.83 5.65
N LEU A 169 -9.89 -34.68 5.00
CA LEU A 169 -10.86 -34.06 4.10
C LEU A 169 -10.82 -34.61 2.67
N GLY A 170 -9.90 -35.54 2.38
CA GLY A 170 -9.69 -36.04 1.02
C GLY A 170 -9.11 -35.00 0.06
N ILE A 171 -8.31 -34.09 0.54
CA ILE A 171 -7.68 -33.03 -0.29
C ILE A 171 -6.74 -33.69 -1.31
N ASP A 172 -6.89 -33.32 -2.59
CA ASP A 172 -5.92 -33.69 -3.62
C ASP A 172 -4.68 -32.77 -3.48
N PRO A 173 -3.51 -33.29 -3.11
CA PRO A 173 -2.30 -32.50 -2.88
C PRO A 173 -1.84 -31.72 -4.12
N ARG A 174 -2.26 -32.12 -5.32
CA ARG A 174 -1.94 -31.44 -6.59
C ARG A 174 -2.73 -30.15 -6.78
N THR A 175 -3.82 -29.97 -6.03
CA THR A 175 -4.72 -28.80 -6.13
C THR A 175 -4.48 -27.78 -5.02
N VAL A 176 -3.55 -28.02 -4.12
CA VAL A 176 -3.25 -27.11 -3.00
C VAL A 176 -2.54 -25.86 -3.54
N GLU A 177 -3.26 -24.73 -3.52
CA GLU A 177 -2.75 -23.43 -3.97
C GLU A 177 -2.02 -22.66 -2.84
N TRP A 178 -2.21 -23.05 -1.58
CA TRP A 178 -1.66 -22.38 -0.41
C TRP A 178 -0.14 -22.63 -0.27
N LYS A 179 0.65 -21.57 -0.54
CA LYS A 179 2.11 -21.55 -0.31
C LYS A 179 2.39 -21.21 1.16
N ARG A 180 3.66 -21.11 1.53
CA ARG A 180 4.15 -20.58 2.80
C ARG A 180 4.57 -19.11 2.63
N VAL A 181 4.85 -18.45 3.74
CA VAL A 181 5.41 -17.09 3.70
C VAL A 181 6.60 -16.94 4.63
N MET A 182 7.49 -16.03 4.27
CA MET A 182 8.61 -15.56 5.06
C MET A 182 8.82 -14.07 4.78
N ASP A 183 9.07 -13.25 5.81
CA ASP A 183 9.21 -11.81 5.63
C ASP A 183 10.62 -11.42 5.16
N MET A 184 11.09 -12.10 4.10
CA MET A 184 12.38 -11.84 3.45
C MET A 184 12.28 -12.09 1.95
N ASN A 185 13.07 -11.37 1.15
CA ASN A 185 13.20 -11.63 -0.28
C ASN A 185 14.14 -12.82 -0.52
N GLU A 186 13.58 -14.00 -0.78
CA GLU A 186 14.33 -15.22 -1.03
C GLU A 186 13.82 -15.93 -2.29
N ARG A 187 14.58 -15.82 -3.38
CA ARG A 187 14.17 -16.40 -4.67
C ARG A 187 14.31 -17.92 -4.73
N ALA A 188 15.29 -18.48 -4.02
CA ALA A 188 15.54 -19.91 -4.03
C ALA A 188 14.39 -20.73 -3.41
N LEU A 189 13.54 -20.08 -2.60
CA LEU A 189 12.41 -20.73 -1.93
C LEU A 189 11.08 -20.55 -2.68
N ARG A 190 11.05 -19.91 -3.85
CA ARG A 190 9.78 -19.68 -4.58
C ARG A 190 9.12 -20.95 -5.05
N ASP A 191 9.93 -21.92 -5.49
CA ASP A 191 9.50 -23.22 -5.95
C ASP A 191 10.37 -24.29 -5.32
N ILE A 192 9.79 -25.10 -4.42
CA ILE A 192 10.45 -26.14 -3.64
C ILE A 192 9.60 -27.40 -3.58
N VAL A 193 10.21 -28.50 -3.26
CA VAL A 193 9.54 -29.77 -2.94
C VAL A 193 9.58 -29.98 -1.43
N ILE A 194 8.42 -30.28 -0.83
CA ILE A 194 8.29 -30.59 0.60
C ILE A 194 7.84 -32.04 0.80
N GLY A 195 7.80 -32.49 2.05
CA GLY A 195 7.32 -33.83 2.42
C GLY A 195 8.29 -34.95 2.08
N LEU A 196 9.58 -34.67 1.89
CA LEU A 196 10.63 -35.68 1.67
C LEU A 196 11.05 -36.32 2.98
N GLY A 197 11.61 -37.56 2.93
CA GLY A 197 12.11 -38.29 4.10
C GLY A 197 11.26 -39.50 4.51
N GLY A 198 10.29 -39.87 3.70
CA GLY A 198 9.48 -41.10 3.88
C GLY A 198 8.12 -40.88 4.52
N LYS A 199 7.41 -41.95 4.83
CA LYS A 199 5.97 -41.97 5.17
C LYS A 199 5.55 -41.06 6.35
N THR A 200 6.48 -40.74 7.24
CA THR A 200 6.18 -39.95 8.44
C THR A 200 6.47 -38.47 8.26
N GLN A 201 7.03 -38.07 7.11
CA GLN A 201 7.53 -36.71 6.89
C GLN A 201 6.61 -35.81 6.02
N GLY A 202 5.52 -36.38 5.49
CA GLY A 202 4.57 -35.64 4.67
C GLY A 202 4.28 -36.30 3.33
N VAL A 203 3.38 -35.68 2.57
CA VAL A 203 3.07 -36.03 1.19
C VAL A 203 3.95 -35.19 0.27
N PRO A 204 4.86 -35.79 -0.53
CA PRO A 204 5.69 -35.04 -1.44
C PRO A 204 4.86 -34.23 -2.42
N ARG A 205 5.09 -32.92 -2.48
CA ARG A 205 4.44 -32.00 -3.43
C ARG A 205 5.27 -30.74 -3.66
N GLU A 206 5.04 -30.10 -4.78
CA GLU A 206 5.57 -28.76 -5.04
C GLU A 206 4.84 -27.72 -4.20
N THR A 207 5.56 -26.71 -3.77
CA THR A 207 5.06 -25.52 -3.06
C THR A 207 6.14 -24.44 -3.13
N GLY A 208 6.01 -23.39 -2.32
CA GLY A 208 7.01 -22.32 -2.25
C GLY A 208 6.75 -21.36 -1.11
N PHE A 209 7.58 -20.32 -1.06
CA PHE A 209 7.44 -19.21 -0.14
C PHE A 209 7.17 -17.91 -0.90
N ASN A 210 6.14 -17.18 -0.48
CA ASN A 210 5.93 -15.79 -0.84
C ASN A 210 6.45 -14.89 0.30
N ILE A 211 6.58 -13.58 0.05
CA ILE A 211 6.88 -12.64 1.14
C ILE A 211 5.62 -12.38 1.97
N THR A 212 5.76 -12.22 3.28
CA THR A 212 4.64 -12.07 4.21
C THR A 212 3.69 -10.92 3.85
N ALA A 213 4.22 -9.79 3.39
CA ALA A 213 3.42 -8.64 2.95
C ALA A 213 2.56 -8.91 1.69
N ALA A 214 2.83 -9.99 0.96
CA ALA A 214 2.06 -10.43 -0.20
C ALA A 214 1.02 -11.50 0.14
N SER A 215 0.93 -11.92 1.39
CA SER A 215 0.02 -12.99 1.81
C SER A 215 -1.44 -12.56 1.84
N GLU A 216 -2.34 -13.51 1.57
CA GLU A 216 -3.77 -13.30 1.74
C GLU A 216 -4.15 -13.02 3.21
N VAL A 217 -3.40 -13.55 4.18
CA VAL A 217 -3.61 -13.24 5.62
C VAL A 217 -3.34 -11.76 5.90
N MET A 218 -2.26 -11.17 5.34
CA MET A 218 -2.00 -9.74 5.43
C MET A 218 -3.12 -8.92 4.77
N ALA A 219 -3.54 -9.31 3.58
CA ALA A 219 -4.62 -8.63 2.86
C ALA A 219 -5.94 -8.71 3.66
N THR A 220 -6.25 -9.86 4.24
CA THR A 220 -7.44 -10.11 5.07
C THR A 220 -7.42 -9.25 6.34
N LEU A 221 -6.28 -9.18 7.04
CA LEU A 221 -6.10 -8.31 8.21
C LEU A 221 -6.38 -6.83 7.85
N CYS A 222 -5.95 -6.41 6.65
CA CYS A 222 -6.08 -5.01 6.24
C CYS A 222 -7.51 -4.59 5.87
N VAL A 223 -8.39 -5.54 5.55
CA VAL A 223 -9.81 -5.27 5.24
C VAL A 223 -10.76 -5.72 6.36
N ALA A 224 -10.24 -6.30 7.43
CA ALA A 224 -11.05 -6.68 8.59
C ALA A 224 -11.51 -5.45 9.37
N GLU A 225 -12.71 -5.53 9.95
CA GLU A 225 -13.30 -4.48 10.78
C GLU A 225 -13.07 -4.69 12.29
N ASN A 226 -12.97 -5.96 12.70
CA ASN A 226 -12.74 -6.39 14.07
C ASN A 226 -12.30 -7.85 14.09
N LEU A 227 -12.01 -8.39 15.29
CA LEU A 227 -11.52 -9.75 15.44
C LEU A 227 -12.51 -10.83 14.97
N GLN A 228 -13.82 -10.61 15.12
CA GLN A 228 -14.83 -11.56 14.66
C GLN A 228 -14.93 -11.57 13.14
N ASP A 229 -14.89 -10.40 12.51
CA ASP A 229 -14.84 -10.29 11.05
C ASP A 229 -13.54 -10.89 10.50
N LEU A 230 -12.39 -10.63 11.16
CA LEU A 230 -11.12 -11.25 10.80
C LEU A 230 -11.22 -12.78 10.82
N LYS A 231 -11.72 -13.36 11.91
CA LYS A 231 -11.93 -14.82 12.03
C LYS A 231 -12.83 -15.35 10.92
N ARG A 232 -13.97 -14.70 10.66
CA ARG A 232 -14.91 -15.09 9.60
C ARG A 232 -14.25 -15.07 8.22
N ARG A 233 -13.45 -14.03 7.93
CA ARG A 233 -12.71 -13.90 6.67
C ARG A 233 -11.63 -14.94 6.51
N LEU A 234 -10.82 -15.19 7.55
CA LEU A 234 -9.81 -16.26 7.56
C LEU A 234 -10.41 -17.61 7.24
N GLY A 235 -11.61 -17.91 7.75
CA GLY A 235 -12.32 -19.15 7.43
C GLY A 235 -12.74 -19.29 5.97
N LYS A 236 -12.82 -18.19 5.21
CA LYS A 236 -13.15 -18.20 3.78
C LYS A 236 -11.95 -18.45 2.86
N ILE A 237 -10.72 -18.45 3.39
CA ILE A 237 -9.52 -18.67 2.58
C ILE A 237 -9.64 -20.01 1.86
N PHE A 238 -9.51 -19.98 0.53
CA PHE A 238 -9.55 -21.17 -0.33
C PHE A 238 -8.20 -21.89 -0.26
N ILE A 239 -8.23 -23.21 -0.20
CA ILE A 239 -7.04 -24.07 -0.08
C ILE A 239 -6.78 -24.86 -1.35
N GLY A 240 -7.81 -25.48 -1.91
CA GLY A 240 -7.75 -26.40 -3.03
C GLY A 240 -9.01 -27.22 -3.14
N TYR A 241 -8.91 -28.41 -3.71
CA TYR A 241 -10.04 -29.33 -3.95
C TYR A 241 -9.78 -30.70 -3.33
N THR A 242 -10.86 -31.41 -3.01
CA THR A 242 -10.80 -32.85 -2.71
C THR A 242 -10.61 -33.64 -4.00
N TYR A 243 -10.27 -34.94 -3.88
CA TYR A 243 -10.25 -35.86 -5.02
C TYR A 243 -11.59 -35.99 -5.75
N GLU A 244 -12.70 -35.62 -5.09
CA GLU A 244 -14.05 -35.57 -5.66
C GLU A 244 -14.37 -34.23 -6.33
N GLY A 245 -13.43 -33.27 -6.34
CA GLY A 245 -13.63 -31.93 -6.93
C GLY A 245 -14.39 -30.95 -6.04
N LYS A 246 -14.60 -31.23 -4.74
CA LYS A 246 -15.24 -30.31 -3.80
C LYS A 246 -14.23 -29.27 -3.32
N PRO A 247 -14.58 -27.97 -3.27
CA PRO A 247 -13.70 -26.94 -2.76
C PRO A 247 -13.47 -27.08 -1.25
N VAL A 248 -12.26 -26.80 -0.80
CA VAL A 248 -11.84 -26.83 0.60
C VAL A 248 -11.37 -25.45 1.03
N PHE A 249 -11.85 -25.03 2.20
CA PHE A 249 -11.53 -23.73 2.80
C PHE A 249 -10.88 -23.92 4.18
N ALA A 250 -10.25 -22.86 4.70
CA ALA A 250 -9.59 -22.87 6.01
C ALA A 250 -10.55 -23.26 7.16
N ARG A 251 -11.83 -22.92 7.06
CA ARG A 251 -12.88 -23.32 8.03
C ARG A 251 -13.10 -24.85 8.07
N ASP A 252 -12.89 -25.53 6.96
CA ASP A 252 -13.07 -26.99 6.91
C ASP A 252 -11.98 -27.72 7.71
N LEU A 253 -10.81 -27.07 7.83
CA LEU A 253 -9.73 -27.48 8.74
C LEU A 253 -9.88 -26.91 10.16
N LYS A 254 -10.92 -26.10 10.43
CA LYS A 254 -11.12 -25.37 11.70
C LYS A 254 -9.92 -24.49 12.08
N ALA A 255 -9.22 -23.95 11.08
CA ALA A 255 -7.98 -23.19 11.25
C ALA A 255 -8.21 -21.74 11.71
N GLU A 256 -9.36 -21.14 11.34
CA GLU A 256 -9.64 -19.72 11.48
C GLU A 256 -9.57 -19.22 12.94
N GLY A 257 -9.92 -20.07 13.91
CA GLY A 257 -9.86 -19.74 15.33
C GLY A 257 -8.42 -19.58 15.82
N ALA A 258 -7.58 -20.55 15.51
CA ALA A 258 -6.16 -20.54 15.88
C ALA A 258 -5.39 -19.42 15.16
N MET A 259 -5.68 -19.20 13.87
CA MET A 259 -5.12 -18.07 13.11
C MET A 259 -5.51 -16.73 13.74
N ALA A 260 -6.78 -16.54 14.10
CA ALA A 260 -7.26 -15.30 14.73
C ALA A 260 -6.62 -15.05 16.11
N VAL A 261 -6.37 -16.10 16.91
CA VAL A 261 -5.66 -15.98 18.20
C VAL A 261 -4.22 -15.51 17.99
N LEU A 262 -3.51 -15.99 16.98
CA LEU A 262 -2.17 -15.49 16.64
C LEU A 262 -2.18 -14.01 16.22
N LEU A 263 -3.28 -13.53 15.68
CA LEU A 263 -3.45 -12.15 15.20
C LEU A 263 -4.12 -11.22 16.22
N LYS A 264 -4.43 -11.67 17.44
CA LYS A 264 -5.20 -10.92 18.44
C LYS A 264 -4.59 -9.56 18.82
N ASP A 265 -3.25 -9.47 18.81
CA ASP A 265 -2.53 -8.23 19.10
C ASP A 265 -2.15 -7.48 17.81
N ALA A 266 -1.89 -8.23 16.73
CA ALA A 266 -1.60 -7.66 15.42
C ALA A 266 -2.80 -6.92 14.78
N ILE A 267 -4.02 -7.14 15.24
CA ILE A 267 -5.21 -6.41 14.75
C ILE A 267 -5.30 -4.98 15.32
N LYS A 268 -4.56 -4.67 16.38
CA LYS A 268 -4.55 -3.36 17.02
C LYS A 268 -3.52 -2.45 16.34
N PRO A 269 -3.91 -1.25 15.86
CA PRO A 269 -2.97 -0.31 15.25
C PRO A 269 -1.87 0.16 16.20
N ASN A 270 -0.72 0.49 15.65
CA ASN A 270 0.45 0.97 16.39
C ASN A 270 0.51 2.49 16.37
N LEU A 271 0.58 3.11 17.55
CA LEU A 271 0.81 4.54 17.72
C LEU A 271 2.31 4.80 17.88
N VAL A 272 2.79 5.74 17.10
CA VAL A 272 4.15 6.32 17.13
C VAL A 272 4.06 7.83 16.87
N GLN A 273 5.18 8.47 16.56
CA GLN A 273 5.25 9.90 16.28
C GLN A 273 6.13 10.23 15.09
N THR A 274 5.94 11.41 14.51
CA THR A 274 6.90 11.98 13.56
C THR A 274 8.03 12.70 14.32
N LEU A 275 9.10 13.11 13.62
CA LEU A 275 10.18 13.92 14.18
C LEU A 275 9.68 15.17 14.92
N GLU A 276 8.59 15.78 14.45
CA GLU A 276 7.99 16.98 15.06
C GLU A 276 6.91 16.64 16.10
N GLY A 277 6.76 15.37 16.47
CA GLY A 277 5.78 14.94 17.48
C GLY A 277 4.31 14.97 16.99
N THR A 278 4.07 14.96 15.68
CA THR A 278 2.75 14.68 15.12
C THR A 278 2.40 13.22 15.38
N PRO A 279 1.17 12.89 15.84
CA PRO A 279 0.76 11.50 15.99
C PRO A 279 0.80 10.75 14.67
N ALA A 280 1.33 9.52 14.70
CA ALA A 280 1.38 8.64 13.54
C ALA A 280 0.85 7.25 13.93
N ILE A 281 -0.02 6.69 13.10
CA ILE A 281 -0.55 5.34 13.25
C ILE A 281 0.02 4.48 12.14
N ILE A 282 0.69 3.38 12.49
CA ILE A 282 1.27 2.45 11.52
C ILE A 282 0.61 1.09 11.70
N HIS A 283 0.05 0.54 10.61
CA HIS A 283 -0.62 -0.75 10.72
C HIS A 283 -0.86 -1.41 9.38
N GLY A 284 -0.50 -2.69 9.28
CA GLY A 284 -0.62 -3.50 8.07
C GLY A 284 0.30 -3.05 6.95
N GLY A 285 0.79 -3.99 6.16
CA GLY A 285 1.80 -3.74 5.13
C GLY A 285 1.56 -4.45 3.79
N PRO A 286 0.33 -4.50 3.25
CA PRO A 286 0.06 -5.23 2.01
C PRO A 286 0.73 -4.54 0.82
N PHE A 287 1.31 -5.33 -0.09
CA PHE A 287 1.92 -4.79 -1.30
C PHE A 287 0.86 -4.26 -2.28
N ALA A 288 1.17 -3.12 -2.92
CA ALA A 288 0.23 -2.46 -3.83
C ALA A 288 0.19 -3.06 -5.25
N ASN A 289 1.11 -3.93 -5.61
CA ASN A 289 1.10 -4.62 -6.90
C ASN A 289 0.27 -5.91 -6.91
N ILE A 290 0.03 -6.53 -5.75
CA ILE A 290 -0.71 -7.79 -5.62
C ILE A 290 -1.78 -7.79 -4.53
N ALA A 291 -1.95 -6.70 -3.81
CA ALA A 291 -2.97 -6.47 -2.81
C ALA A 291 -3.42 -5.01 -2.83
N GLN A 292 -4.29 -4.60 -1.93
CA GLN A 292 -4.85 -3.24 -1.91
C GLN A 292 -3.83 -2.12 -1.62
N GLY A 293 -2.62 -2.45 -1.15
CA GLY A 293 -1.50 -1.50 -1.09
C GLY A 293 -1.68 -0.29 -0.19
N THR A 294 -2.54 -0.38 0.82
CA THR A 294 -2.78 0.68 1.79
C THR A 294 -2.78 0.10 3.21
N ASN A 295 -2.66 0.93 4.24
CA ASN A 295 -2.82 0.49 5.63
C ASN A 295 -4.22 -0.09 5.89
N THR A 296 -4.43 -0.66 7.09
CA THR A 296 -5.70 -1.32 7.42
C THR A 296 -6.88 -0.36 7.48
N MET A 297 -8.08 -0.88 7.28
CA MET A 297 -9.33 -0.14 7.51
C MET A 297 -9.43 0.32 8.95
N ILE A 298 -9.08 -0.55 9.90
CA ILE A 298 -9.06 -0.27 11.34
C ILE A 298 -8.17 0.94 11.65
N ALA A 299 -6.94 1.00 11.10
CA ALA A 299 -6.03 2.12 11.36
C ALA A 299 -6.56 3.44 10.79
N THR A 300 -7.16 3.43 9.60
CA THR A 300 -7.78 4.64 9.04
C THR A 300 -9.00 5.08 9.86
N LYS A 301 -9.89 4.16 10.24
CA LYS A 301 -11.03 4.43 11.14
C LYS A 301 -10.56 4.94 12.51
N MET A 302 -9.48 4.39 13.06
CA MET A 302 -8.86 4.83 14.30
C MET A 302 -8.37 6.29 14.19
N GLY A 303 -7.61 6.61 13.15
CA GLY A 303 -7.14 7.97 12.89
C GLY A 303 -8.28 8.97 12.79
N LEU A 304 -9.32 8.65 12.01
CA LEU A 304 -10.53 9.48 11.85
C LEU A 304 -11.33 9.64 13.15
N SER A 305 -11.27 8.66 14.05
CA SER A 305 -11.95 8.74 15.37
C SER A 305 -11.19 9.62 16.35
N LEU A 306 -9.88 9.78 16.18
CA LEU A 306 -9.00 10.46 17.15
C LEU A 306 -8.51 11.84 16.68
N SER A 307 -8.72 12.21 15.40
CA SER A 307 -8.24 13.46 14.81
C SER A 307 -9.29 14.08 13.90
N GLU A 308 -9.16 15.38 13.66
CA GLU A 308 -10.01 16.13 12.71
C GLU A 308 -9.64 15.83 11.25
N TYR A 309 -8.35 15.59 11.01
CA TYR A 309 -7.81 15.27 9.70
C TYR A 309 -6.94 14.01 9.79
N VAL A 310 -7.02 13.19 8.77
CA VAL A 310 -6.15 12.03 8.57
C VAL A 310 -5.48 12.13 7.22
N VAL A 311 -4.15 12.07 7.20
CA VAL A 311 -3.37 11.92 5.98
C VAL A 311 -2.97 10.46 5.84
N THR A 312 -3.29 9.85 4.72
CA THR A 312 -2.89 8.47 4.40
C THR A 312 -2.35 8.36 3.00
N GLU A 313 -1.64 7.27 2.71
CA GLU A 313 -1.07 7.04 1.39
C GLU A 313 -1.56 5.75 0.74
N ALA A 314 -1.55 5.72 -0.59
CA ALA A 314 -1.67 4.51 -1.39
C ALA A 314 -0.35 4.17 -2.07
N GLY A 315 -0.01 2.88 -2.13
CA GLY A 315 1.26 2.41 -2.70
C GLY A 315 1.39 2.69 -4.19
N PHE A 316 2.61 2.94 -4.66
CA PHE A 316 2.91 3.28 -6.06
C PHE A 316 2.16 4.51 -6.57
N ALA A 317 1.54 4.45 -7.76
CA ALA A 317 0.89 5.58 -8.41
C ALA A 317 -0.63 5.46 -8.44
N SER A 318 -1.30 6.44 -9.06
CA SER A 318 -2.76 6.55 -8.99
C SER A 318 -3.49 5.38 -9.64
N GLU A 319 -2.94 4.81 -10.69
CA GLU A 319 -3.53 3.69 -11.42
C GLU A 319 -3.40 2.33 -10.70
N LEU A 320 -2.54 2.24 -9.68
CA LEU A 320 -2.36 1.03 -8.87
C LEU A 320 -2.90 1.22 -7.45
N GLY A 321 -2.19 1.99 -6.63
CA GLY A 321 -2.53 2.09 -5.22
C GLY A 321 -3.79 2.89 -4.96
N ALA A 322 -3.96 4.07 -5.60
CA ALA A 322 -5.18 4.86 -5.40
C ALA A 322 -6.40 4.18 -6.03
N GLU A 323 -6.25 3.55 -7.21
CA GLU A 323 -7.30 2.72 -7.81
C GLU A 323 -7.83 1.68 -6.81
N LYS A 324 -6.93 0.90 -6.19
CA LYS A 324 -7.30 -0.12 -5.21
C LYS A 324 -7.83 0.47 -3.91
N PHE A 325 -7.33 1.63 -3.51
CA PHE A 325 -7.90 2.36 -2.37
C PHE A 325 -9.38 2.65 -2.61
N PHE A 326 -9.72 3.20 -3.78
CA PHE A 326 -11.10 3.53 -4.12
C PHE A 326 -11.97 2.30 -4.36
N ASN A 327 -11.51 1.36 -5.18
CA ASN A 327 -12.33 0.22 -5.60
C ASN A 327 -12.39 -0.94 -4.59
N ILE A 328 -11.49 -0.98 -3.60
CA ILE A 328 -11.49 -2.02 -2.56
C ILE A 328 -11.74 -1.38 -1.20
N LYS A 329 -10.80 -0.55 -0.70
CA LYS A 329 -10.84 -0.05 0.67
C LYS A 329 -12.02 0.89 0.92
N SER A 330 -12.26 1.85 0.01
CA SER A 330 -13.40 2.78 0.11
C SER A 330 -14.73 2.07 0.01
N GLN A 331 -14.87 1.10 -0.91
CA GLN A 331 -16.13 0.36 -1.05
C GLN A 331 -16.42 -0.54 0.16
N PHE A 332 -15.39 -1.21 0.72
CA PHE A 332 -15.60 -2.14 1.84
C PHE A 332 -15.78 -1.43 3.18
N GLY A 333 -15.10 -0.30 3.38
CA GLY A 333 -15.04 0.39 4.67
C GLY A 333 -15.84 1.69 4.73
N GLU A 334 -16.50 2.09 3.65
CA GLU A 334 -17.16 3.41 3.51
C GLU A 334 -16.22 4.58 3.81
N LEU A 335 -14.92 4.39 3.52
CA LEU A 335 -13.85 5.34 3.81
C LEU A 335 -13.61 6.24 2.59
N MET A 336 -14.33 7.36 2.51
CA MET A 336 -14.26 8.30 1.37
C MET A 336 -13.26 9.42 1.66
N PRO A 337 -12.20 9.58 0.83
CA PRO A 337 -11.36 10.77 0.92
C PRO A 337 -12.13 12.06 0.68
N ASN A 338 -11.70 13.13 1.35
CA ASN A 338 -12.21 14.49 1.12
C ASN A 338 -11.29 15.30 0.19
N ALA A 339 -10.03 14.89 0.07
CA ALA A 339 -9.08 15.44 -0.89
C ALA A 339 -8.07 14.37 -1.33
N VAL A 340 -7.51 14.57 -2.52
CA VAL A 340 -6.44 13.73 -3.08
C VAL A 340 -5.24 14.59 -3.42
N VAL A 341 -4.05 14.15 -3.00
CA VAL A 341 -2.78 14.76 -3.36
C VAL A 341 -2.03 13.84 -4.31
N ILE A 342 -1.60 14.35 -5.46
CA ILE A 342 -0.71 13.65 -6.40
C ILE A 342 0.71 14.18 -6.23
N VAL A 343 1.60 13.35 -5.74
CA VAL A 343 3.03 13.68 -5.66
C VAL A 343 3.65 13.56 -7.04
N ALA A 344 4.22 14.64 -7.54
CA ALA A 344 4.98 14.69 -8.77
C ALA A 344 6.42 15.12 -8.49
N THR A 345 7.38 14.55 -9.22
CA THR A 345 8.77 14.99 -9.18
C THR A 345 9.25 15.36 -10.58
N ILE A 346 10.03 16.41 -10.68
CA ILE A 346 10.67 16.85 -11.94
C ILE A 346 11.45 15.66 -12.56
N ARG A 347 12.15 14.89 -11.72
CA ARG A 347 12.92 13.71 -12.15
C ARG A 347 12.07 12.65 -12.82
N ALA A 348 10.92 12.29 -12.21
CA ALA A 348 10.02 11.29 -12.79
C ALA A 348 9.41 11.78 -14.09
N LEU A 349 8.99 13.04 -14.17
CA LEU A 349 8.44 13.62 -15.39
C LEU A 349 9.49 13.62 -16.51
N LYS A 350 10.73 14.07 -16.25
CA LYS A 350 11.83 13.96 -17.24
C LYS A 350 12.09 12.51 -17.69
N TYR A 351 12.08 11.56 -16.75
CA TYR A 351 12.26 10.15 -17.05
C TYR A 351 11.16 9.59 -17.96
N HIS A 352 9.91 9.94 -17.67
CA HIS A 352 8.76 9.57 -18.48
C HIS A 352 8.70 10.32 -19.81
N GLY A 353 9.30 11.50 -19.91
CA GLY A 353 9.51 12.25 -21.15
C GLY A 353 10.71 11.80 -21.97
N GLY A 354 11.40 10.71 -21.57
CA GLY A 354 12.46 10.04 -22.34
C GLY A 354 13.89 10.35 -21.91
N ALA A 355 14.12 11.15 -20.86
CA ALA A 355 15.46 11.37 -20.31
C ALA A 355 16.04 10.08 -19.72
N LYS A 356 17.37 9.92 -19.81
CA LYS A 356 18.09 8.79 -19.22
C LYS A 356 18.22 8.97 -17.71
N LEU A 357 18.25 7.87 -16.96
CA LEU A 357 18.40 7.90 -15.48
C LEU A 357 19.65 8.66 -15.02
N ALA A 358 20.75 8.56 -15.77
CA ALA A 358 22.01 9.26 -15.44
C ALA A 358 21.92 10.79 -15.60
N ASP A 359 21.00 11.27 -16.43
CA ASP A 359 20.90 12.68 -16.81
C ASP A 359 19.76 13.43 -16.06
N LEU A 360 19.06 12.76 -15.15
CA LEU A 360 17.89 13.34 -14.45
C LEU A 360 18.22 14.52 -13.54
N ALA A 361 19.47 14.68 -13.13
CA ALA A 361 19.93 15.82 -12.34
C ALA A 361 20.19 17.08 -13.18
N ASN A 362 20.29 16.96 -14.51
CA ASN A 362 20.52 18.07 -15.42
C ASN A 362 19.17 18.70 -15.83
N GLU A 363 19.13 20.02 -15.99
CA GLU A 363 17.96 20.71 -16.53
C GLU A 363 17.59 20.17 -17.91
N ASN A 364 16.33 19.85 -18.12
CA ASN A 364 15.81 19.39 -19.41
C ASN A 364 14.32 19.71 -19.56
N LEU A 365 14.02 20.95 -19.96
CA LEU A 365 12.66 21.43 -20.16
C LEU A 365 11.89 20.62 -21.22
N GLY A 366 12.56 20.21 -22.32
CA GLY A 366 11.91 19.47 -23.39
C GLY A 366 11.50 18.04 -22.98
N ALA A 367 12.32 17.37 -22.15
CA ALA A 367 11.93 16.08 -21.59
C ALA A 367 10.83 16.24 -20.52
N LEU A 368 10.90 17.31 -19.72
CA LEU A 368 9.88 17.63 -18.72
C LEU A 368 8.51 17.84 -19.37
N GLU A 369 8.43 18.66 -20.42
CA GLU A 369 7.20 18.92 -21.19
C GLU A 369 6.56 17.64 -21.75
N LYS A 370 7.39 16.76 -22.37
CA LYS A 370 6.90 15.46 -22.84
C LYS A 370 6.41 14.57 -21.70
N GLY A 371 6.97 14.70 -20.52
CA GLY A 371 6.58 13.95 -19.34
C GLY A 371 5.23 14.37 -18.75
N PHE A 372 4.72 15.56 -19.06
CA PHE A 372 3.43 16.04 -18.57
C PHE A 372 2.27 15.12 -18.94
N GLU A 373 2.33 14.43 -20.08
CA GLU A 373 1.29 13.46 -20.45
C GLU A 373 1.11 12.33 -19.37
N ASN A 374 2.18 11.97 -18.65
CA ASN A 374 2.09 11.02 -17.56
C ASN A 374 1.32 11.63 -16.37
N LEU A 375 1.65 12.87 -15.97
CA LEU A 375 0.93 13.59 -14.93
C LEU A 375 -0.54 13.77 -15.28
N ASP A 376 -0.83 14.19 -16.51
CA ASP A 376 -2.20 14.41 -17.01
C ASP A 376 -3.04 13.15 -16.86
N LYS A 377 -2.48 11.97 -17.18
CA LYS A 377 -3.18 10.70 -17.00
C LYS A 377 -3.48 10.41 -15.53
N HIS A 378 -2.58 10.73 -14.61
CA HIS A 378 -2.82 10.55 -13.19
C HIS A 378 -3.87 11.53 -12.63
N ILE A 379 -3.90 12.77 -13.14
CA ILE A 379 -4.95 13.75 -12.84
C ILE A 379 -6.31 13.23 -13.34
N GLU A 380 -6.39 12.79 -14.60
CA GLU A 380 -7.60 12.18 -15.17
C GLU A 380 -8.09 10.99 -14.33
N ASN A 381 -7.19 10.14 -13.86
CA ASN A 381 -7.54 9.00 -13.02
C ASN A 381 -8.27 9.44 -11.74
N MET A 382 -7.84 10.53 -11.11
CA MET A 382 -8.53 11.05 -9.91
C MET A 382 -9.85 11.72 -10.26
N GLN A 383 -9.93 12.37 -11.42
CA GLN A 383 -11.17 12.98 -11.92
C GLN A 383 -12.26 11.93 -12.23
N PHE A 384 -11.89 10.70 -12.65
CA PHE A 384 -12.85 9.60 -12.78
C PHE A 384 -13.57 9.27 -11.47
N TYR A 385 -12.87 9.36 -10.33
CA TYR A 385 -13.46 9.16 -9.01
C TYR A 385 -14.17 10.41 -8.47
N GLY A 386 -14.20 11.51 -9.23
CA GLY A 386 -14.86 12.77 -8.85
C GLY A 386 -13.97 13.77 -8.12
N PHE A 387 -12.65 13.53 -8.04
CA PHE A 387 -11.73 14.41 -7.33
C PHE A 387 -10.96 15.34 -8.27
N LYS A 388 -10.85 16.60 -7.88
CA LYS A 388 -9.86 17.54 -8.43
C LYS A 388 -8.63 17.50 -7.52
N PRO A 389 -7.54 16.83 -7.93
CA PRO A 389 -6.42 16.62 -7.04
C PRO A 389 -5.60 17.90 -6.84
N VAL A 390 -4.86 17.95 -5.73
CA VAL A 390 -3.77 18.90 -5.51
C VAL A 390 -2.47 18.25 -5.94
N VAL A 391 -1.70 18.88 -6.83
CA VAL A 391 -0.38 18.39 -7.24
C VAL A 391 0.67 18.91 -6.26
N ALA A 392 1.40 18.02 -5.61
CA ALA A 392 2.54 18.34 -4.76
C ALA A 392 3.84 18.13 -5.55
N ILE A 393 4.56 19.18 -5.85
CA ILE A 393 5.89 19.12 -6.46
C ILE A 393 6.88 18.78 -5.36
N ASN A 394 7.26 17.50 -5.25
CA ASN A 394 8.28 17.06 -4.29
C ASN A 394 9.67 17.44 -4.84
N LYS A 395 10.19 18.58 -4.36
CA LYS A 395 11.42 19.21 -4.86
C LYS A 395 12.66 18.46 -4.42
N PHE A 396 13.57 18.26 -5.36
CA PHE A 396 14.93 17.80 -5.12
C PHE A 396 15.93 18.94 -5.31
N SER A 397 17.10 18.82 -4.68
CA SER A 397 18.16 19.83 -4.77
C SER A 397 18.69 20.08 -6.18
N SER A 398 18.44 19.15 -7.12
CA SER A 398 18.83 19.26 -8.53
C SER A 398 17.79 19.95 -9.41
N ASP A 399 16.58 20.17 -8.89
CA ASP A 399 15.49 20.75 -9.67
C ASP A 399 15.71 22.26 -9.83
N THR A 400 15.63 22.76 -11.07
CA THR A 400 15.82 24.18 -11.36
C THR A 400 14.52 24.97 -11.23
N ASP A 401 14.63 26.28 -10.98
CA ASP A 401 13.45 27.15 -10.90
C ASP A 401 12.68 27.17 -12.23
N ALA A 402 13.38 27.08 -13.37
CA ALA A 402 12.76 27.02 -14.69
C ALA A 402 11.90 25.76 -14.86
N GLU A 403 12.37 24.60 -14.39
CA GLU A 403 11.62 23.34 -14.44
C GLU A 403 10.39 23.39 -13.51
N ILE A 404 10.56 23.96 -12.31
CA ILE A 404 9.45 24.11 -11.35
C ILE A 404 8.37 25.03 -11.90
N GLU A 405 8.75 26.20 -12.42
CA GLU A 405 7.80 27.17 -12.98
C GLU A 405 7.10 26.63 -14.24
N LEU A 406 7.79 25.86 -15.09
CA LEU A 406 7.18 25.20 -16.24
C LEU A 406 6.10 24.20 -15.80
N LEU A 407 6.33 23.41 -14.75
CA LEU A 407 5.35 22.47 -14.22
C LEU A 407 4.18 23.20 -13.54
N LYS A 408 4.43 24.27 -12.79
CA LYS A 408 3.36 25.09 -12.20
C LYS A 408 2.45 25.65 -13.30
N LYS A 409 3.03 26.27 -14.32
CA LYS A 409 2.29 26.81 -15.47
C LYS A 409 1.45 25.75 -16.18
N HIS A 410 1.97 24.53 -16.33
CA HIS A 410 1.20 23.41 -16.89
C HIS A 410 -0.03 23.09 -16.04
N CYS A 411 0.14 22.95 -14.72
CA CYS A 411 -0.98 22.71 -13.79
C CYS A 411 -2.00 23.85 -13.81
N ASP A 412 -1.55 25.11 -13.82
CA ASP A 412 -2.42 26.28 -13.88
C ASP A 412 -3.27 26.30 -15.17
N ASN A 413 -2.67 25.96 -16.32
CA ASN A 413 -3.39 25.82 -17.59
C ASN A 413 -4.48 24.74 -17.56
N LEU A 414 -4.31 23.69 -16.76
CA LEU A 414 -5.31 22.66 -16.53
C LEU A 414 -6.31 23.06 -15.44
N GLY A 415 -6.12 24.19 -14.79
CA GLY A 415 -6.90 24.62 -13.63
C GLY A 415 -6.70 23.73 -12.41
N ILE A 416 -5.55 23.07 -12.28
CA ILE A 416 -5.20 22.14 -11.18
C ILE A 416 -4.36 22.88 -10.15
N THR A 417 -4.78 22.81 -8.89
CA THR A 417 -4.03 23.37 -7.77
C THR A 417 -2.68 22.68 -7.62
N VAL A 418 -1.60 23.47 -7.57
CA VAL A 418 -0.24 22.94 -7.42
C VAL A 418 0.47 23.65 -6.25
N ALA A 419 1.25 22.92 -5.47
CA ALA A 419 2.08 23.43 -4.38
C ALA A 419 3.48 22.86 -4.41
N LEU A 420 4.47 23.66 -4.02
CA LEU A 420 5.81 23.19 -3.77
C LEU A 420 5.85 22.41 -2.43
N ASN A 421 6.61 21.34 -2.39
CA ASN A 421 6.82 20.52 -1.19
C ASN A 421 8.31 20.29 -0.96
N GLU A 422 8.85 20.88 0.09
CA GLU A 422 10.24 20.78 0.54
C GLU A 422 10.34 20.05 1.90
N ALA A 423 9.34 19.24 2.22
CA ALA A 423 9.24 18.58 3.52
C ALA A 423 10.41 17.64 3.84
N TRP A 424 11.08 17.09 2.84
CA TRP A 424 12.31 16.32 3.07
C TRP A 424 13.40 17.17 3.72
N ALA A 425 13.57 18.41 3.26
CA ALA A 425 14.64 19.31 3.72
C ALA A 425 14.31 20.02 5.04
N THR A 426 13.04 20.38 5.26
CA THR A 426 12.64 21.31 6.35
C THR A 426 11.44 20.81 7.16
N GLY A 427 11.06 19.55 7.02
CA GLY A 427 9.92 19.00 7.76
C GLY A 427 8.60 19.68 7.41
N GLY A 428 7.75 19.88 8.41
CA GLY A 428 6.46 20.51 8.22
C GLY A 428 6.52 21.94 7.65
N ASP A 429 7.58 22.69 7.93
CA ASP A 429 7.72 24.06 7.39
C ASP A 429 7.78 24.06 5.86
N GLY A 430 8.41 23.06 5.27
CA GLY A 430 8.50 22.89 3.82
C GLY A 430 7.20 22.45 3.13
N ALA A 431 6.14 22.20 3.88
CA ALA A 431 4.85 21.76 3.35
C ALA A 431 3.67 22.66 3.76
N ILE A 432 3.92 23.86 4.31
CA ILE A 432 2.86 24.78 4.75
C ILE A 432 1.94 25.17 3.57
N GLU A 433 2.52 25.58 2.44
CA GLU A 433 1.74 25.93 1.24
C GLU A 433 0.86 24.75 0.78
N LEU A 434 1.42 23.55 0.77
CA LEU A 434 0.67 22.34 0.41
C LEU A 434 -0.48 22.11 1.41
N ALA A 435 -0.22 22.26 2.71
CA ALA A 435 -1.23 22.06 3.75
C ALA A 435 -2.41 23.03 3.61
N GLU A 436 -2.15 24.33 3.35
CA GLU A 436 -3.18 25.33 3.14
C GLU A 436 -4.05 25.00 1.90
N LYS A 437 -3.41 24.64 0.78
CA LYS A 437 -4.11 24.25 -0.45
C LYS A 437 -4.94 22.99 -0.29
N VAL A 438 -4.44 22.01 0.47
CA VAL A 438 -5.17 20.77 0.77
C VAL A 438 -6.38 21.05 1.68
N VAL A 439 -6.25 21.89 2.70
CA VAL A 439 -7.38 22.30 3.56
C VAL A 439 -8.47 22.99 2.75
N ASN A 440 -8.10 23.86 1.80
CA ASN A 440 -9.05 24.50 0.90
C ASN A 440 -9.74 23.47 -0.01
N ALA A 441 -8.99 22.53 -0.60
CA ALA A 441 -9.54 21.47 -1.44
C ALA A 441 -10.52 20.55 -0.68
N VAL A 442 -10.28 20.30 0.61
CA VAL A 442 -11.21 19.54 1.49
C VAL A 442 -12.54 20.28 1.64
N SER A 443 -12.50 21.63 1.73
CA SER A 443 -13.71 22.46 1.90
C SER A 443 -14.54 22.55 0.62
N ASP A 444 -13.89 22.45 -0.54
CA ASP A 444 -14.50 22.60 -1.86
C ASP A 444 -15.10 21.29 -2.39
N CYS A 445 -14.83 20.16 -1.75
CA CYS A 445 -15.30 18.84 -2.21
C CYS A 445 -16.43 18.29 -1.32
N PRO A 446 -17.69 18.51 -1.67
CA PRO A 446 -18.77 17.69 -1.15
C PRO A 446 -18.62 16.30 -1.77
N THR A 447 -18.82 15.24 -1.02
CA THR A 447 -18.85 13.81 -1.39
C THR A 447 -18.98 13.51 -2.90
N CYS A 448 -17.85 13.58 -3.63
CA CYS A 448 -17.83 13.44 -5.08
C CYS A 448 -17.47 12.02 -5.54
N PHE A 449 -17.20 11.11 -4.62
CA PHE A 449 -16.75 9.77 -4.94
C PHE A 449 -17.74 9.01 -5.83
N ARG A 450 -17.22 8.45 -6.91
CA ARG A 450 -17.93 7.55 -7.80
C ARG A 450 -17.11 6.28 -7.96
N PRO A 451 -17.67 5.09 -7.67
CA PRO A 451 -16.96 3.84 -7.92
C PRO A 451 -16.71 3.68 -9.42
N LEU A 452 -15.59 3.04 -9.76
CA LEU A 452 -15.22 2.78 -11.15
C LEU A 452 -16.11 1.71 -11.78
N TYR A 453 -16.57 0.77 -10.98
CA TYR A 453 -17.43 -0.35 -11.38
C TYR A 453 -18.35 -0.76 -10.23
N ASP A 454 -19.45 -1.43 -10.55
CA ASP A 454 -20.34 -2.10 -9.60
C ASP A 454 -19.78 -3.49 -9.27
N LEU A 455 -19.86 -3.92 -8.00
CA LEU A 455 -19.43 -5.25 -7.59
C LEU A 455 -20.23 -6.39 -8.23
N ASN A 456 -21.44 -6.11 -8.73
CA ASN A 456 -22.28 -7.08 -9.43
C ASN A 456 -21.93 -7.24 -10.92
N TRP A 457 -21.04 -6.41 -11.48
CA TRP A 457 -20.55 -6.62 -12.84
C TRP A 457 -19.76 -7.93 -12.94
N THR A 458 -19.63 -8.47 -14.15
CA THR A 458 -18.72 -9.61 -14.41
C THR A 458 -17.28 -9.21 -14.13
N PHE A 459 -16.42 -10.18 -13.92
CA PHE A 459 -14.99 -9.90 -13.71
C PHE A 459 -14.36 -9.25 -14.94
N GLU A 460 -14.76 -9.70 -16.13
CA GLU A 460 -14.30 -9.14 -17.40
C GLU A 460 -14.64 -7.66 -17.51
N GLU A 461 -15.89 -7.26 -17.20
CA GLU A 461 -16.31 -5.85 -17.20
C GLU A 461 -15.53 -5.00 -16.19
N LYS A 462 -15.29 -5.51 -14.97
CA LYS A 462 -14.49 -4.83 -13.94
C LYS A 462 -13.04 -4.65 -14.39
N ILE A 463 -12.42 -5.71 -14.92
CA ILE A 463 -11.02 -5.70 -15.41
C ILE A 463 -10.90 -4.73 -16.59
N GLU A 464 -11.84 -4.76 -17.54
CA GLU A 464 -11.86 -3.86 -18.69
C GLU A 464 -12.00 -2.39 -18.25
N ALA A 465 -12.88 -2.11 -17.28
CA ALA A 465 -13.04 -0.76 -16.74
C ALA A 465 -11.75 -0.23 -16.12
N ILE A 466 -11.03 -1.05 -15.34
CA ILE A 466 -9.74 -0.67 -14.76
C ILE A 466 -8.70 -0.45 -15.87
N ALA A 467 -8.54 -1.41 -16.77
CA ALA A 467 -7.51 -1.36 -17.80
C ALA A 467 -7.70 -0.19 -18.77
N THR A 468 -8.94 0.06 -19.22
CA THR A 468 -9.22 1.12 -20.19
C THR A 468 -9.22 2.50 -19.54
N LYS A 469 -9.92 2.67 -18.41
CA LYS A 469 -10.07 3.99 -17.78
C LYS A 469 -8.84 4.39 -16.97
N MET A 470 -8.25 3.48 -16.19
CA MET A 470 -7.11 3.82 -15.32
C MET A 470 -5.77 3.71 -16.03
N TYR A 471 -5.55 2.66 -16.83
CA TYR A 471 -4.26 2.47 -17.51
C TYR A 471 -4.24 3.14 -18.89
N GLY A 472 -5.39 3.36 -19.51
CA GLY A 472 -5.49 3.89 -20.87
C GLY A 472 -5.28 2.82 -21.96
N ALA A 473 -5.50 1.56 -21.63
CA ALA A 473 -5.45 0.46 -22.58
C ALA A 473 -6.60 0.55 -23.61
N LYS A 474 -6.37 0.00 -24.80
CA LYS A 474 -7.39 -0.12 -25.85
C LYS A 474 -8.36 -1.25 -25.56
N ASN A 475 -7.85 -2.39 -25.08
CA ASN A 475 -8.61 -3.61 -24.77
C ASN A 475 -7.83 -4.50 -23.78
N VAL A 476 -8.49 -5.59 -23.38
CA VAL A 476 -7.93 -6.64 -22.53
C VAL A 476 -7.99 -7.98 -23.25
N GLU A 477 -6.92 -8.76 -23.16
CA GLU A 477 -6.84 -10.14 -23.62
C GLU A 477 -6.61 -11.09 -22.46
N TYR A 478 -7.16 -12.28 -22.56
CA TYR A 478 -7.07 -13.31 -21.54
C TYR A 478 -6.47 -14.58 -22.12
N THR A 479 -5.56 -15.22 -21.40
CA THR A 479 -5.13 -16.57 -21.71
C THR A 479 -6.29 -17.55 -21.47
N ILE A 480 -6.16 -18.77 -21.98
CA ILE A 480 -7.13 -19.86 -21.71
C ILE A 480 -7.17 -20.15 -20.20
N GLU A 481 -6.00 -20.14 -19.56
CA GLU A 481 -5.86 -20.34 -18.12
C GLU A 481 -6.63 -19.29 -17.32
N ALA A 482 -6.42 -18.01 -17.59
CA ALA A 482 -7.13 -16.92 -16.93
C ALA A 482 -8.65 -17.02 -17.08
N LYS A 483 -9.16 -17.38 -18.28
CA LYS A 483 -10.60 -17.59 -18.52
C LYS A 483 -11.15 -18.75 -17.69
N ASN A 484 -10.44 -19.86 -17.62
CA ASN A 484 -10.85 -21.02 -16.84
C ASN A 484 -10.89 -20.69 -15.33
N GLN A 485 -9.89 -19.92 -14.84
CA GLN A 485 -9.82 -19.47 -13.44
C GLN A 485 -10.98 -18.51 -13.10
N LEU A 486 -11.28 -17.52 -13.94
CA LEU A 486 -12.43 -16.63 -13.73
C LEU A 486 -13.76 -17.40 -13.68
N LYS A 487 -13.96 -18.34 -14.61
CA LYS A 487 -15.14 -19.22 -14.61
C LYS A 487 -15.23 -20.03 -13.31
N ARG A 488 -14.15 -20.69 -12.92
CA ARG A 488 -14.06 -21.49 -11.69
C ARG A 488 -14.39 -20.65 -10.44
N ILE A 489 -13.82 -19.45 -10.32
CA ILE A 489 -14.07 -18.54 -9.20
C ILE A 489 -15.55 -18.12 -9.15
N THR A 490 -16.16 -17.88 -10.29
CA THR A 490 -17.59 -17.54 -10.39
C THR A 490 -18.47 -18.72 -9.96
N GLU A 491 -18.15 -19.96 -10.41
CA GLU A 491 -18.84 -21.19 -10.03
C GLU A 491 -18.73 -21.50 -8.54
N LEU A 492 -17.62 -21.10 -7.87
CA LEU A 492 -17.46 -21.17 -6.42
C LEU A 492 -18.32 -20.17 -5.64
N GLY A 493 -19.10 -19.31 -6.33
CA GLY A 493 -19.97 -18.31 -5.72
C GLY A 493 -19.26 -16.98 -5.38
N PHE A 494 -18.08 -16.72 -5.93
CA PHE A 494 -17.30 -15.50 -5.71
C PHE A 494 -17.38 -14.46 -6.83
N GLY A 495 -18.39 -14.52 -7.71
CA GLY A 495 -18.52 -13.63 -8.88
C GLY A 495 -18.63 -12.13 -8.55
N ASN A 496 -19.00 -11.77 -7.32
CA ASN A 496 -19.17 -10.39 -6.87
C ASN A 496 -17.96 -9.80 -6.14
N LEU A 497 -16.80 -10.49 -6.13
CA LEU A 497 -15.60 -9.95 -5.52
C LEU A 497 -15.05 -8.73 -6.26
N ALA A 498 -14.30 -7.89 -5.54
CA ALA A 498 -13.55 -6.79 -6.14
C ALA A 498 -12.38 -7.31 -6.97
N VAL A 499 -11.79 -6.44 -7.79
CA VAL A 499 -10.66 -6.75 -8.66
C VAL A 499 -9.42 -5.98 -8.22
N CYS A 500 -8.32 -6.70 -8.04
CA CYS A 500 -7.01 -6.18 -7.67
C CYS A 500 -5.98 -6.56 -8.74
N ILE A 501 -5.89 -5.82 -9.85
CA ILE A 501 -4.95 -6.17 -10.93
C ILE A 501 -3.51 -6.04 -10.45
N ALA A 502 -2.75 -7.12 -10.62
CA ALA A 502 -1.32 -7.19 -10.41
C ALA A 502 -0.58 -6.89 -11.70
N LYS A 503 0.14 -5.76 -11.77
CA LYS A 503 0.98 -5.37 -12.90
C LYS A 503 2.24 -4.65 -12.45
N THR A 504 3.14 -4.39 -13.39
CA THR A 504 4.32 -3.56 -13.13
C THR A 504 3.94 -2.15 -12.66
N GLN A 505 4.66 -1.63 -11.67
CA GLN A 505 4.52 -0.25 -11.21
C GLN A 505 5.31 0.77 -12.04
N LYS A 506 6.12 0.31 -13.01
CA LYS A 506 7.05 1.16 -13.78
C LYS A 506 6.41 1.81 -15.01
N SER A 507 5.18 1.47 -15.33
CA SER A 507 4.44 1.94 -16.50
C SER A 507 2.94 1.99 -16.20
N LEU A 508 2.22 2.82 -16.92
CA LEU A 508 0.75 2.77 -16.97
C LEU A 508 0.26 1.47 -17.64
N SER A 509 1.05 0.88 -18.55
CA SER A 509 0.75 -0.43 -19.15
C SER A 509 1.25 -1.60 -18.29
N ASP A 510 1.07 -2.81 -18.77
CA ASP A 510 1.63 -4.04 -18.22
C ASP A 510 3.07 -4.33 -18.70
N ASP A 511 3.62 -3.48 -19.59
CA ASP A 511 4.99 -3.54 -20.07
C ASP A 511 5.86 -2.46 -19.36
N PRO A 512 6.87 -2.85 -18.55
CA PRO A 512 7.72 -1.92 -17.80
C PRO A 512 8.59 -1.01 -18.67
N HIS A 513 8.72 -1.30 -19.97
CA HIS A 513 9.53 -0.52 -20.90
C HIS A 513 8.74 0.64 -21.55
N LYS A 514 7.42 0.60 -21.52
CA LYS A 514 6.57 1.68 -22.07
C LYS A 514 6.47 2.82 -21.05
N LYS A 515 7.20 3.89 -21.30
CA LYS A 515 7.24 5.10 -20.46
C LYS A 515 6.18 6.14 -20.88
N GLY A 516 6.02 7.17 -20.06
CA GLY A 516 5.12 8.29 -20.32
C GLY A 516 3.65 7.88 -20.23
N ARG A 517 2.91 8.18 -21.28
CA ARG A 517 1.50 7.80 -21.44
C ARG A 517 1.35 6.87 -22.66
N PRO A 518 1.55 5.54 -22.50
CA PRO A 518 1.34 4.58 -23.57
C PRO A 518 -0.08 4.68 -24.15
N ARG A 519 -0.20 4.48 -25.46
CA ARG A 519 -1.47 4.48 -26.19
C ARG A 519 -1.58 3.20 -27.03
N ASP A 520 -2.79 2.83 -27.42
CA ASP A 520 -3.08 1.71 -28.34
C ASP A 520 -2.46 0.37 -27.92
N PHE A 521 -2.38 0.11 -26.62
CA PHE A 521 -1.87 -1.14 -26.07
C PHE A 521 -2.99 -2.03 -25.53
N THR A 522 -2.72 -3.32 -25.49
CA THR A 522 -3.60 -4.34 -24.91
C THR A 522 -2.99 -4.80 -23.59
N VAL A 523 -3.81 -4.86 -22.54
CA VAL A 523 -3.43 -5.52 -21.27
C VAL A 523 -3.70 -7.01 -21.41
N LYS A 524 -2.69 -7.85 -21.13
CA LYS A 524 -2.81 -9.29 -21.21
C LYS A 524 -2.87 -9.92 -19.83
N ILE A 525 -4.03 -10.45 -19.45
CA ILE A 525 -4.22 -11.22 -18.21
C ILE A 525 -3.80 -12.67 -18.47
N ARG A 526 -2.75 -13.12 -17.78
CA ARG A 526 -2.19 -14.45 -17.97
C ARG A 526 -2.78 -15.50 -17.01
N GLU A 527 -3.10 -15.10 -15.79
CA GLU A 527 -3.65 -15.94 -14.73
C GLU A 527 -4.43 -15.08 -13.72
N VAL A 528 -5.26 -15.71 -12.90
CA VAL A 528 -6.08 -15.04 -11.87
C VAL A 528 -6.02 -15.84 -10.58
N GLU A 529 -5.55 -15.22 -9.51
CA GLU A 529 -5.55 -15.80 -8.17
C GLU A 529 -6.79 -15.36 -7.38
N LEU A 530 -7.27 -16.23 -6.48
CA LEU A 530 -8.40 -15.96 -5.60
C LEU A 530 -7.90 -15.61 -4.20
N SER A 531 -8.24 -14.41 -3.71
CA SER A 531 -8.06 -13.98 -2.32
C SER A 531 -9.42 -13.86 -1.63
N SER A 532 -10.06 -15.02 -1.40
CA SER A 532 -11.46 -15.11 -0.93
C SER A 532 -11.68 -14.58 0.49
N GLY A 533 -10.68 -14.69 1.37
CA GLY A 533 -10.70 -14.11 2.71
C GLY A 533 -10.59 -12.58 2.68
N ALA A 534 -9.76 -12.05 1.81
CA ALA A 534 -9.62 -10.61 1.61
C ALA A 534 -10.77 -9.99 0.80
N GLY A 535 -11.50 -10.79 0.00
CA GLY A 535 -12.67 -10.35 -0.73
C GLY A 535 -12.37 -9.77 -2.12
N PHE A 536 -11.31 -10.20 -2.77
CA PHE A 536 -10.97 -9.79 -4.14
C PHE A 536 -10.30 -10.92 -4.94
N ILE A 537 -10.29 -10.78 -6.25
CA ILE A 537 -9.45 -11.59 -7.14
C ILE A 537 -8.22 -10.79 -7.57
N VAL A 538 -7.16 -11.51 -7.95
CA VAL A 538 -5.89 -10.91 -8.40
C VAL A 538 -5.59 -11.34 -9.84
N PRO A 539 -6.12 -10.62 -10.85
CA PRO A 539 -5.70 -10.83 -12.23
C PRO A 539 -4.24 -10.38 -12.41
N ILE A 540 -3.42 -11.26 -12.96
CA ILE A 540 -1.98 -11.02 -13.15
C ILE A 540 -1.71 -10.63 -14.60
N ALA A 541 -1.25 -9.39 -14.79
CA ALA A 541 -0.92 -8.82 -16.09
C ALA A 541 0.60 -8.67 -16.27
N GLY A 542 1.09 -9.05 -17.43
CA GLY A 542 2.51 -8.97 -17.78
C GLY A 542 3.41 -9.89 -16.92
N THR A 543 4.71 -9.59 -16.90
CA THR A 543 5.70 -10.28 -16.05
C THR A 543 5.85 -9.53 -14.72
N ILE A 544 5.35 -10.11 -13.64
CA ILE A 544 5.60 -9.62 -12.29
C ILE A 544 6.83 -10.37 -11.74
N MET A 545 7.80 -9.62 -11.23
CA MET A 545 9.01 -10.19 -10.63
C MET A 545 8.74 -10.66 -9.19
#